data_5b53b60cfa0f464ad5f4a811465d345f
#
_entry.id   5b53b60cfa0f464ad5f4a811465d345f
#
_cell.length_a   1.000
_cell.length_b   1.000
_cell.length_c   1.000
_cell.angle_alpha   90.00
_cell.angle_beta   90.00
_cell.angle_gamma   90.00
#
_symmetry.space_group_name_H-M   'P 1'
#
loop_
_entity.id
_entity.type
_entity.pdbx_description
1 polymer ?
#
loop_
_entity_poly.entity_id
_entity_poly.type
_entity_poly.pdbx_seq_one_letter_code
_entity_poly.pdbx_strand_id
1 'polypeptide(L)'
;MNFSTLFRLEENLHLDKKTLVNLRWIAITGQLIAINFVYFFLELDLPIIETHIIISIGFITNIILQFKIKTNQLKDFNSVLFLVYDLLQLSILLYLTGGIFNPFSLLIIIPTIVSSTFLSMGTTIILGTLTTGLLFFLKKYHEILPGSDIYSFNFPEYYLTGALVSIIIGLVFLSYFGIKFSGETKKRSEALDKLQQVMAKEYELDSLGGQAAAAAHSLGTPLATISVVAKELKKEIGDRSKYSKDLDLLISQAKRCSNILKQISKKEIGDDQFINLTKVEDLLEEIIISFEENTDKKITLSENEDQNKINIKRSPEIVYGLRNFIGNAIKFADKEVSINLISNEEALILTINDDGPGFAEDIIGLIGEPYLKSKSKEINNKAGLGLGIFLGKTLLERKKAQLRFSNKNDLKGASVKISWNISDIKN
;
A
#
# COMPACT_ATOMS: atom_id res chain seq x y z
N MET A 1 14.54 -30.63 -4.91
CA MET A 1 14.08 -29.36 -4.32
C MET A 1 15.33 -28.49 -4.18
N ASN A 2 15.47 -27.44 -5.02
CA ASN A 2 16.71 -26.65 -5.04
C ASN A 2 16.75 -25.76 -3.80
N PHE A 3 17.81 -25.86 -2.99
CA PHE A 3 18.04 -25.05 -1.78
C PHE A 3 17.94 -23.53 -2.07
N SER A 4 18.26 -23.10 -3.29
CA SER A 4 18.16 -21.71 -3.73
C SER A 4 16.72 -21.19 -3.88
N THR A 5 15.71 -22.08 -3.99
CA THR A 5 14.30 -21.68 -4.07
C THR A 5 13.66 -21.44 -2.70
N LEU A 6 14.21 -22.02 -1.64
CA LEU A 6 13.81 -21.74 -0.25
C LEU A 6 14.21 -20.31 0.21
N PHE A 7 15.23 -19.74 -0.43
CA PHE A 7 15.73 -18.40 -0.17
C PHE A 7 15.38 -17.39 -1.28
N ARG A 8 14.59 -17.81 -2.31
CA ARG A 8 14.06 -16.88 -3.32
C ARG A 8 12.92 -16.10 -2.71
N LEU A 9 13.22 -14.93 -2.31
CA LEU A 9 12.32 -13.94 -1.79
C LEU A 9 11.44 -13.38 -2.92
N GLU A 10 10.17 -13.63 -2.84
CA GLU A 10 9.20 -12.59 -3.12
C GLU A 10 9.56 -11.43 -2.16
N GLU A 11 9.72 -10.22 -2.69
CA GLU A 11 10.15 -9.00 -1.97
C GLU A 11 9.51 -8.89 -0.58
N ASN A 12 10.19 -9.39 0.45
CA ASN A 12 9.74 -9.33 1.84
C ASN A 12 10.11 -7.96 2.43
N LEU A 13 9.46 -7.59 3.52
CA LEU A 13 9.91 -6.50 4.37
C LEU A 13 11.36 -6.82 4.78
N HIS A 14 12.33 -6.12 4.20
CA HIS A 14 13.73 -6.33 4.55
C HIS A 14 13.98 -5.95 6.01
N LEU A 15 14.68 -6.78 6.74
CA LEU A 15 15.11 -6.46 8.09
C LEU A 15 16.12 -5.30 8.03
N ASP A 16 15.70 -4.15 8.53
CA ASP A 16 16.59 -2.99 8.60
C ASP A 16 17.70 -3.25 9.64
N LYS A 17 18.95 -2.95 9.23
CA LYS A 17 20.13 -3.09 10.10
C LYS A 17 19.94 -2.38 11.44
N LYS A 18 19.37 -1.16 11.42
CA LYS A 18 19.15 -0.36 12.63
C LYS A 18 18.21 -1.06 13.61
N THR A 19 17.16 -1.68 13.09
CA THR A 19 16.20 -2.44 13.89
C THR A 19 16.88 -3.65 14.55
N LEU A 20 17.64 -4.44 13.77
CA LEU A 20 18.36 -5.60 14.32
C LEU A 20 19.38 -5.18 15.39
N VAL A 21 20.18 -4.14 15.12
CA VAL A 21 21.17 -3.61 16.07
C VAL A 21 20.48 -3.19 17.38
N ASN A 22 19.35 -2.47 17.31
CA ASN A 22 18.63 -2.02 18.48
C ASN A 22 18.04 -3.19 19.29
N LEU A 23 17.45 -4.20 18.63
CA LEU A 23 16.93 -5.39 19.28
C LEU A 23 18.05 -6.15 20.02
N ARG A 24 19.23 -6.27 19.42
CA ARG A 24 20.40 -6.91 20.04
C ARG A 24 20.94 -6.09 21.22
N TRP A 25 20.94 -4.76 21.15
CA TRP A 25 21.30 -3.92 22.30
C TRP A 25 20.36 -4.16 23.49
N ILE A 26 19.05 -4.23 23.24
CA ILE A 26 18.06 -4.52 24.29
C ILE A 26 18.33 -5.90 24.88
N ALA A 27 18.58 -6.92 24.07
CA ALA A 27 18.87 -8.28 24.53
C ALA A 27 20.16 -8.34 25.35
N ILE A 28 21.27 -7.78 24.86
CA ILE A 28 22.57 -7.74 25.54
C ILE A 28 22.45 -7.02 26.90
N THR A 29 21.81 -5.86 26.92
CA THR A 29 21.60 -5.09 28.15
C THR A 29 20.74 -5.87 29.16
N GLY A 30 19.65 -6.49 28.70
CA GLY A 30 18.79 -7.32 29.53
C GLY A 30 19.51 -8.53 30.12
N GLN A 31 20.32 -9.24 29.30
CA GLN A 31 21.16 -10.36 29.78
C GLN A 31 22.18 -9.91 30.82
N LEU A 32 22.84 -8.78 30.60
CA LEU A 32 23.83 -8.23 31.51
C LEU A 32 23.20 -7.82 32.85
N ILE A 33 22.04 -7.15 32.80
CA ILE A 33 21.28 -6.78 34.02
C ILE A 33 20.84 -8.05 34.79
N ALA A 34 20.24 -9.02 34.08
CA ALA A 34 19.71 -10.22 34.73
C ALA A 34 20.81 -11.04 35.45
N ILE A 35 21.94 -11.27 34.77
CA ILE A 35 23.06 -12.04 35.34
C ILE A 35 23.69 -11.32 36.53
N ASN A 36 23.94 -10.01 36.39
CA ASN A 36 24.51 -9.25 37.53
C ASN A 36 23.52 -9.12 38.70
N PHE A 37 22.23 -8.97 38.42
CA PHE A 37 21.21 -8.95 39.47
C PHE A 37 21.19 -10.27 40.26
N VAL A 38 21.21 -11.41 39.58
CA VAL A 38 21.22 -12.73 40.21
C VAL A 38 22.50 -12.94 41.06
N TYR A 39 23.66 -12.56 40.51
CA TYR A 39 24.94 -12.78 41.20
C TYR A 39 25.16 -11.82 42.37
N PHE A 40 24.98 -10.50 42.20
CA PHE A 40 25.32 -9.51 43.21
C PHE A 40 24.16 -9.18 44.18
N PHE A 41 22.90 -9.27 43.71
CA PHE A 41 21.75 -8.88 44.52
C PHE A 41 21.07 -10.08 45.18
N LEU A 42 20.93 -11.19 44.46
CA LEU A 42 20.37 -12.42 45.01
C LEU A 42 21.43 -13.32 45.65
N GLU A 43 22.72 -13.00 45.47
CA GLU A 43 23.87 -13.75 45.98
C GLU A 43 23.83 -15.25 45.61
N LEU A 44 23.29 -15.57 44.43
CA LEU A 44 23.19 -16.93 43.91
C LEU A 44 24.44 -17.29 43.12
N ASP A 45 24.97 -18.48 43.37
CA ASP A 45 26.15 -18.97 42.65
C ASP A 45 25.82 -19.29 41.19
N LEU A 46 26.57 -18.68 40.26
CA LEU A 46 26.48 -18.93 38.83
C LEU A 46 27.84 -18.69 38.18
N PRO A 47 28.12 -19.30 37.00
CA PRO A 47 29.39 -19.18 36.28
C PRO A 47 29.53 -17.79 35.70
N ILE A 48 29.86 -16.78 36.52
CA ILE A 48 29.85 -15.34 36.17
C ILE A 48 30.84 -15.02 35.07
N ILE A 49 32.03 -15.67 35.06
CA ILE A 49 33.07 -15.39 34.07
C ILE A 49 32.62 -15.87 32.67
N GLU A 50 32.14 -17.10 32.57
CA GLU A 50 31.68 -17.73 31.33
C GLU A 50 30.50 -16.96 30.73
N THR A 51 29.54 -16.58 31.57
CA THR A 51 28.37 -15.81 31.10
C THR A 51 28.76 -14.44 30.58
N HIS A 52 29.69 -13.72 31.26
CA HIS A 52 30.19 -12.43 30.78
C HIS A 52 31.00 -12.53 29.50
N ILE A 53 31.77 -13.61 29.31
CA ILE A 53 32.47 -13.85 28.04
C ILE A 53 31.49 -13.99 26.89
N ILE A 54 30.41 -14.77 27.06
CA ILE A 54 29.39 -14.98 26.03
C ILE A 54 28.67 -13.67 25.68
N ILE A 55 28.30 -12.86 26.68
CA ILE A 55 27.69 -11.55 26.47
C ILE A 55 28.65 -10.59 25.78
N SER A 56 29.95 -10.61 26.16
CA SER A 56 30.98 -9.77 25.54
C SER A 56 31.18 -10.10 24.06
N ILE A 57 31.12 -11.38 23.67
CA ILE A 57 31.14 -11.78 22.25
C ILE A 57 29.89 -11.22 21.53
N GLY A 58 28.72 -11.27 22.15
CA GLY A 58 27.49 -10.63 21.64
C GLY A 58 27.65 -9.12 21.43
N PHE A 59 28.24 -8.44 22.40
CA PHE A 59 28.55 -7.01 22.32
C PHE A 59 29.48 -6.69 21.15
N ILE A 60 30.59 -7.42 21.01
CA ILE A 60 31.55 -7.23 19.92
C ILE A 60 30.90 -7.47 18.56
N THR A 61 30.13 -8.56 18.40
CA THR A 61 29.44 -8.86 17.15
C THR A 61 28.39 -7.80 16.78
N ASN A 62 27.72 -7.18 17.77
CA ASN A 62 26.79 -6.10 17.54
C ASN A 62 27.50 -4.81 17.09
N ILE A 63 28.66 -4.50 17.66
CA ILE A 63 29.52 -3.39 17.21
C ILE A 63 29.97 -3.62 15.77
N ILE A 64 30.41 -4.83 15.42
CA ILE A 64 30.82 -5.18 14.06
C ILE A 64 29.64 -4.98 13.10
N LEU A 65 28.44 -5.45 13.45
CA LEU A 65 27.23 -5.23 12.67
C LEU A 65 26.94 -3.72 12.47
N GLN A 66 27.06 -2.94 13.54
CA GLN A 66 26.76 -1.52 13.52
C GLN A 66 27.70 -0.72 12.62
N PHE A 67 29.02 -0.97 12.70
CA PHE A 67 30.04 -0.13 12.07
C PHE A 67 30.62 -0.71 10.77
N LYS A 68 30.76 -2.04 10.64
CA LYS A 68 31.39 -2.66 9.47
C LYS A 68 30.46 -2.82 8.28
N ILE A 69 29.15 -3.01 8.52
CA ILE A 69 28.15 -3.17 7.46
C ILE A 69 27.61 -1.79 7.09
N LYS A 70 27.94 -1.29 5.89
CA LYS A 70 27.55 0.05 5.41
C LYS A 70 26.12 0.13 4.85
N THR A 71 25.52 -0.99 4.47
CA THR A 71 24.18 -1.04 3.89
C THR A 71 23.11 -0.95 4.97
N ASN A 72 22.08 -0.12 4.76
CA ASN A 72 20.96 -0.03 5.69
C ASN A 72 20.05 -1.27 5.64
N GLN A 73 19.91 -1.89 4.47
CA GLN A 73 19.20 -3.15 4.32
C GLN A 73 20.15 -4.32 4.36
N LEU A 74 19.91 -5.27 5.25
CA LEU A 74 20.71 -6.49 5.35
C LEU A 74 20.26 -7.46 4.26
N LYS A 75 21.25 -8.13 3.62
CA LYS A 75 20.94 -9.29 2.78
C LYS A 75 20.37 -10.38 3.68
N ASP A 76 19.36 -11.10 3.20
CA ASP A 76 18.66 -12.12 3.98
C ASP A 76 19.59 -13.16 4.60
N PHE A 77 20.59 -13.60 3.85
CA PHE A 77 21.58 -14.55 4.37
C PHE A 77 22.30 -14.02 5.61
N ASN A 78 22.69 -12.74 5.63
CA ASN A 78 23.33 -12.11 6.78
C ASN A 78 22.35 -12.00 7.96
N SER A 79 21.09 -11.65 7.69
CA SER A 79 20.04 -11.57 8.72
C SER A 79 19.82 -12.93 9.38
N VAL A 80 19.74 -14.00 8.59
CA VAL A 80 19.61 -15.37 9.10
C VAL A 80 20.84 -15.75 9.97
N LEU A 81 22.04 -15.43 9.51
CA LEU A 81 23.26 -15.74 10.25
C LEU A 81 23.29 -15.07 11.63
N PHE A 82 22.90 -13.79 11.71
CA PHE A 82 22.81 -13.10 13.00
C PHE A 82 21.73 -13.66 13.91
N LEU A 83 20.55 -14.02 13.37
CA LEU A 83 19.48 -14.63 14.15
C LEU A 83 19.84 -16.02 14.67
N VAL A 84 20.54 -16.84 13.85
CA VAL A 84 21.08 -18.13 14.30
C VAL A 84 22.12 -17.92 15.39
N TYR A 85 23.02 -16.96 15.23
CA TYR A 85 24.00 -16.60 16.26
C TYR A 85 23.32 -16.20 17.56
N ASP A 86 22.31 -15.31 17.52
CA ASP A 86 21.58 -14.85 18.70
C ASP A 86 20.84 -16.00 19.38
N LEU A 87 20.27 -16.92 18.61
CA LEU A 87 19.64 -18.14 19.13
C LEU A 87 20.65 -19.05 19.86
N LEU A 88 21.82 -19.28 19.25
CA LEU A 88 22.87 -20.09 19.86
C LEU A 88 23.48 -19.43 21.09
N GLN A 89 23.75 -18.11 21.04
CA GLN A 89 24.26 -17.36 22.18
C GLN A 89 23.31 -17.47 23.39
N LEU A 90 22.02 -17.25 23.17
CA LEU A 90 21.03 -17.36 24.25
C LEU A 90 20.92 -18.80 24.76
N SER A 91 20.98 -19.79 23.87
CA SER A 91 20.95 -21.20 24.27
C SER A 91 22.14 -21.60 25.14
N ILE A 92 23.33 -21.08 24.86
CA ILE A 92 24.53 -21.34 25.71
C ILE A 92 24.37 -20.65 27.05
N LEU A 93 23.84 -19.41 27.10
CA LEU A 93 23.56 -18.75 28.40
C LEU A 93 22.54 -19.53 29.23
N LEU A 94 21.45 -19.99 28.57
CA LEU A 94 20.45 -20.82 29.23
C LEU A 94 21.05 -22.15 29.73
N TYR A 95 21.89 -22.80 28.94
CA TYR A 95 22.61 -24.02 29.36
C TYR A 95 23.36 -23.82 30.65
N LEU A 96 24.11 -22.71 30.81
CA LEU A 96 24.90 -22.39 31.99
C LEU A 96 24.06 -21.93 33.19
N THR A 97 22.80 -21.63 33.01
CA THR A 97 21.95 -20.98 34.03
C THR A 97 20.65 -21.73 34.31
N GLY A 98 20.62 -23.06 34.08
CA GLY A 98 19.51 -23.91 34.48
C GLY A 98 18.59 -24.38 33.36
N GLY A 99 18.98 -24.19 32.07
CA GLY A 99 18.27 -24.72 30.93
C GLY A 99 16.83 -24.26 30.82
N ILE A 100 15.91 -25.20 30.72
CA ILE A 100 14.46 -24.91 30.66
C ILE A 100 13.88 -24.45 31.98
N PHE A 101 14.56 -24.71 33.11
CA PHE A 101 14.15 -24.22 34.42
C PHE A 101 14.37 -22.72 34.60
N ASN A 102 15.24 -22.15 33.78
CA ASN A 102 15.47 -20.72 33.81
C ASN A 102 14.23 -19.96 33.31
N PRO A 103 13.69 -18.99 34.07
CA PRO A 103 12.49 -18.22 33.69
C PRO A 103 12.66 -17.47 32.38
N PHE A 104 13.91 -17.16 31.97
CA PHE A 104 14.20 -16.52 30.69
C PHE A 104 14.22 -17.49 29.50
N SER A 105 13.98 -18.79 29.70
CA SER A 105 13.91 -19.79 28.62
C SER A 105 12.85 -19.46 27.55
N LEU A 106 11.79 -18.72 27.90
CA LEU A 106 10.79 -18.22 26.99
C LEU A 106 11.39 -17.31 25.90
N LEU A 107 12.44 -16.56 26.20
CA LEU A 107 13.04 -15.60 25.26
C LEU A 107 13.72 -16.27 24.04
N ILE A 108 13.95 -17.59 24.09
CA ILE A 108 14.55 -18.35 22.99
C ILE A 108 13.73 -18.32 21.69
N ILE A 109 12.43 -18.01 21.79
CA ILE A 109 11.55 -17.92 20.62
C ILE A 109 11.72 -16.60 19.84
N ILE A 110 12.33 -15.56 20.45
CA ILE A 110 12.42 -14.20 19.85
C ILE A 110 13.09 -14.19 18.47
N PRO A 111 14.28 -14.82 18.25
CA PRO A 111 14.91 -14.82 16.92
C PRO A 111 14.01 -15.43 15.83
N THR A 112 13.24 -16.46 16.17
CA THR A 112 12.29 -17.08 15.23
C THR A 112 11.10 -16.17 14.95
N ILE A 113 10.58 -15.45 15.94
CA ILE A 113 9.50 -14.46 15.74
C ILE A 113 9.99 -13.30 14.87
N VAL A 114 11.19 -12.80 15.08
CA VAL A 114 11.79 -11.76 14.21
C VAL A 114 11.91 -12.28 12.77
N SER A 115 12.37 -13.53 12.59
CA SER A 115 12.40 -14.16 11.26
C SER A 115 11.02 -14.21 10.61
N SER A 116 9.98 -14.57 11.36
CA SER A 116 8.60 -14.69 10.83
C SER A 116 8.01 -13.37 10.35
N THR A 117 8.50 -12.25 10.89
CA THR A 117 8.03 -10.92 10.53
C THR A 117 8.78 -10.33 9.32
N PHE A 118 10.08 -10.59 9.20
CA PHE A 118 10.95 -9.90 8.24
C PHE A 118 11.57 -10.80 7.18
N LEU A 119 11.60 -12.12 7.38
CA LEU A 119 12.26 -13.06 6.48
C LEU A 119 11.26 -14.04 5.84
N SER A 120 11.78 -14.91 4.97
CA SER A 120 10.96 -15.89 4.28
C SER A 120 10.35 -16.95 5.22
N MET A 121 9.22 -17.53 4.82
CA MET A 121 8.60 -18.65 5.53
C MET A 121 9.58 -19.83 5.68
N GLY A 122 10.43 -20.09 4.69
CA GLY A 122 11.42 -21.16 4.74
C GLY A 122 12.46 -20.94 5.84
N THR A 123 12.97 -19.71 6.00
CA THR A 123 13.90 -19.34 7.08
C THR A 123 13.27 -19.45 8.45
N THR A 124 12.02 -19.05 8.57
CA THR A 124 11.26 -19.17 9.82
C THR A 124 11.06 -20.64 10.23
N ILE A 125 10.78 -21.53 9.29
CA ILE A 125 10.66 -22.97 9.56
C ILE A 125 12.04 -23.54 10.01
N ILE A 126 13.15 -23.17 9.36
CA ILE A 126 14.49 -23.62 9.74
C ILE A 126 14.83 -23.13 11.16
N LEU A 127 14.62 -21.85 11.46
CA LEU A 127 14.87 -21.31 12.80
C LEU A 127 13.94 -21.91 13.85
N GLY A 128 12.68 -22.13 13.53
CA GLY A 128 11.70 -22.76 14.43
C GLY A 128 12.04 -24.21 14.76
N THR A 129 12.50 -24.99 13.79
CA THR A 129 12.97 -26.36 14.01
C THR A 129 14.26 -26.39 14.84
N LEU A 130 15.18 -25.48 14.58
CA LEU A 130 16.41 -25.33 15.37
C LEU A 130 16.08 -24.93 16.81
N THR A 131 15.20 -23.94 17.03
CA THR A 131 14.74 -23.52 18.35
C THR A 131 14.10 -24.67 19.12
N THR A 132 13.22 -25.43 18.46
CA THR A 132 12.59 -26.61 19.06
C THR A 132 13.62 -27.68 19.46
N GLY A 133 14.59 -27.97 18.58
CA GLY A 133 15.68 -28.88 18.88
C GLY A 133 16.53 -28.45 20.10
N LEU A 134 16.87 -27.15 20.15
CA LEU A 134 17.60 -26.56 21.29
C LEU A 134 16.81 -26.63 22.59
N LEU A 135 15.49 -26.43 22.56
CA LEU A 135 14.63 -26.58 23.73
C LEU A 135 14.62 -28.02 24.26
N PHE A 136 14.55 -29.02 23.39
CA PHE A 136 14.69 -30.42 23.80
C PHE A 136 16.08 -30.72 24.35
N PHE A 137 17.12 -30.16 23.76
CA PHE A 137 18.48 -30.27 24.27
C PHE A 137 18.60 -29.67 25.68
N LEU A 138 18.12 -28.42 25.86
CA LEU A 138 18.15 -27.71 27.15
C LEU A 138 17.29 -28.39 28.26
N LYS A 139 16.22 -29.10 27.85
CA LYS A 139 15.46 -29.92 28.83
C LYS A 139 16.29 -31.06 29.40
N LYS A 140 17.17 -31.66 28.58
CA LYS A 140 17.93 -32.86 28.93
C LYS A 140 19.32 -32.52 29.49
N TYR A 141 19.95 -31.50 28.92
CA TYR A 141 21.32 -31.11 29.26
C TYR A 141 21.34 -29.63 29.63
N HIS A 142 21.72 -29.37 30.89
CA HIS A 142 21.88 -28.01 31.41
C HIS A 142 22.68 -28.11 32.73
N GLU A 143 23.34 -27.01 33.10
CA GLU A 143 23.90 -26.83 34.44
C GLU A 143 22.79 -26.60 35.47
N ILE A 144 23.15 -26.71 36.74
CA ILE A 144 22.21 -26.57 37.85
C ILE A 144 21.66 -25.14 37.88
N LEU A 145 20.34 -25.00 38.12
CA LEU A 145 19.73 -23.69 38.28
C LEU A 145 20.30 -22.98 39.50
N PRO A 146 20.80 -21.75 39.40
CA PRO A 146 21.32 -20.99 40.55
C PRO A 146 20.31 -20.94 41.70
N GLY A 147 20.78 -21.26 42.88
CA GLY A 147 19.96 -21.27 44.11
C GLY A 147 19.11 -22.51 44.32
N SER A 148 19.16 -23.51 43.45
CA SER A 148 18.42 -24.77 43.64
C SER A 148 18.87 -25.55 44.86
N ASP A 149 20.15 -25.45 45.24
CA ASP A 149 20.71 -26.08 46.44
C ASP A 149 20.19 -25.42 47.74
N ILE A 150 19.87 -24.12 47.67
CA ILE A 150 19.38 -23.34 48.84
C ILE A 150 17.88 -23.52 49.03
N TYR A 151 17.12 -23.52 47.91
CA TYR A 151 15.66 -23.44 47.94
C TYR A 151 14.94 -24.76 47.64
N SER A 152 15.64 -25.88 47.42
CA SER A 152 15.06 -27.21 47.15
C SER A 152 13.99 -27.21 46.04
N PHE A 153 14.25 -26.54 44.93
CA PHE A 153 13.30 -26.48 43.81
C PHE A 153 13.22 -27.83 43.09
N ASN A 154 12.28 -28.68 43.52
CA ASN A 154 11.95 -29.92 42.84
C ASN A 154 10.71 -29.71 41.95
N PHE A 155 10.90 -29.30 40.69
CA PHE A 155 9.81 -29.26 39.76
C PHE A 155 9.49 -30.69 39.26
N PRO A 156 8.22 -31.13 39.34
CA PRO A 156 7.83 -32.41 38.75
C PRO A 156 8.10 -32.46 37.25
N GLU A 157 8.46 -33.63 36.75
CA GLU A 157 8.80 -33.78 35.31
C GLU A 157 7.67 -33.38 34.37
N TYR A 158 6.40 -33.60 34.77
CA TYR A 158 5.24 -33.18 34.00
C TYR A 158 5.13 -31.65 33.87
N TYR A 159 5.58 -30.88 34.88
CA TYR A 159 5.58 -29.42 34.83
C TYR A 159 6.56 -28.92 33.77
N LEU A 160 7.76 -29.50 33.74
CA LEU A 160 8.77 -29.13 32.72
C LEU A 160 8.34 -29.51 31.31
N THR A 161 7.68 -30.65 31.17
CA THR A 161 7.10 -31.08 29.88
C THR A 161 6.00 -30.12 29.49
N GLY A 162 5.15 -29.69 30.40
CA GLY A 162 4.13 -28.69 30.17
C GLY A 162 4.71 -27.33 29.77
N ALA A 163 5.78 -26.86 30.46
CA ALA A 163 6.47 -25.62 30.10
C ALA A 163 7.08 -25.68 28.68
N LEU A 164 7.75 -26.78 28.32
CA LEU A 164 8.31 -27.01 27.00
C LEU A 164 7.20 -26.97 25.93
N VAL A 165 6.10 -27.69 26.14
CA VAL A 165 4.95 -27.72 25.21
C VAL A 165 4.35 -26.31 25.09
N SER A 166 4.22 -25.56 26.18
CA SER A 166 3.72 -24.19 26.19
C SER A 166 4.60 -23.26 25.34
N ILE A 167 5.94 -23.35 25.48
CA ILE A 167 6.89 -22.55 24.68
C ILE A 167 6.77 -22.91 23.19
N ILE A 168 6.65 -24.20 22.85
CA ILE A 168 6.50 -24.64 21.45
C ILE A 168 5.17 -24.15 20.86
N ILE A 169 4.07 -24.22 21.61
CA ILE A 169 2.78 -23.67 21.18
C ILE A 169 2.90 -22.16 20.94
N GLY A 170 3.52 -21.44 21.87
CA GLY A 170 3.80 -20.01 21.74
C GLY A 170 4.65 -19.68 20.50
N LEU A 171 5.70 -20.48 20.27
CA LEU A 171 6.56 -20.36 19.08
C LEU A 171 5.76 -20.50 17.78
N VAL A 172 4.95 -21.54 17.66
CA VAL A 172 4.14 -21.81 16.45
C VAL A 172 3.09 -20.72 16.26
N PHE A 173 2.37 -20.36 17.33
CA PHE A 173 1.33 -19.33 17.27
C PHE A 173 1.89 -17.96 16.87
N LEU A 174 2.95 -17.49 17.55
CA LEU A 174 3.54 -16.19 17.29
C LEU A 174 4.24 -16.14 15.93
N SER A 175 4.86 -17.23 15.48
CA SER A 175 5.45 -17.32 14.13
C SER A 175 4.37 -17.26 13.05
N TYR A 176 3.26 -17.98 13.23
CA TYR A 176 2.12 -17.91 12.31
C TYR A 176 1.53 -16.48 12.25
N PHE A 177 1.35 -15.87 13.42
CA PHE A 177 0.86 -14.49 13.49
C PHE A 177 1.82 -13.53 12.80
N GLY A 178 3.14 -13.64 13.05
CA GLY A 178 4.16 -12.80 12.40
C GLY A 178 4.12 -12.90 10.88
N ILE A 179 4.05 -14.13 10.32
CA ILE A 179 3.94 -14.35 8.86
C ILE A 179 2.67 -13.70 8.30
N LYS A 180 1.52 -13.89 8.96
CA LYS A 180 0.25 -13.31 8.51
C LYS A 180 0.26 -11.79 8.56
N PHE A 181 0.69 -11.22 9.69
CA PHE A 181 0.76 -9.77 9.88
C PHE A 181 1.71 -9.11 8.88
N SER A 182 2.89 -9.70 8.68
CA SER A 182 3.86 -9.22 7.67
C SER A 182 3.26 -9.23 6.26
N GLY A 183 2.61 -10.32 5.87
CA GLY A 183 1.97 -10.43 4.56
C GLY A 183 0.86 -9.40 4.33
N GLU A 184 0.04 -9.10 5.34
CA GLU A 184 -1.00 -8.08 5.24
C GLU A 184 -0.41 -6.66 5.18
N THR A 185 0.59 -6.37 6.02
CA THR A 185 1.29 -5.07 6.02
C THR A 185 1.95 -4.81 4.67
N LYS A 186 2.60 -5.83 4.09
CA LYS A 186 3.22 -5.74 2.78
C LYS A 186 2.19 -5.40 1.69
N LYS A 187 1.07 -6.11 1.63
CA LYS A 187 0.00 -5.82 0.66
C LYS A 187 -0.51 -4.38 0.76
N ARG A 188 -0.67 -3.87 1.99
CA ARG A 188 -1.09 -2.48 2.21
C ARG A 188 -0.04 -1.48 1.74
N SER A 189 1.26 -1.75 2.02
CA SER A 189 2.36 -0.90 1.56
C SER A 189 2.43 -0.83 0.03
N GLU A 190 2.41 -1.99 -0.64
CA GLU A 190 2.42 -2.06 -2.11
C GLU A 190 1.22 -1.33 -2.74
N ALA A 191 0.04 -1.45 -2.12
CA ALA A 191 -1.14 -0.74 -2.58
C ALA A 191 -1.01 0.79 -2.43
N LEU A 192 -0.42 1.26 -1.32
CA LEU A 192 -0.14 2.68 -1.10
C LEU A 192 0.93 3.22 -2.05
N ASP A 193 1.99 2.46 -2.31
CA ASP A 193 3.02 2.83 -3.30
C ASP A 193 2.41 2.97 -4.69
N LYS A 194 1.53 2.04 -5.06
CA LYS A 194 0.80 2.11 -6.33
C LYS A 194 -0.11 3.33 -6.40
N LEU A 195 -0.80 3.66 -5.31
CA LEU A 195 -1.60 4.88 -5.21
C LEU A 195 -0.74 6.12 -5.45
N GLN A 196 0.43 6.21 -4.80
CA GLN A 196 1.34 7.35 -4.98
C GLN A 196 1.83 7.48 -6.42
N GLN A 197 2.18 6.35 -7.08
CA GLN A 197 2.58 6.36 -8.50
C GLN A 197 1.47 6.87 -9.41
N VAL A 198 0.22 6.42 -9.19
CA VAL A 198 -0.93 6.87 -9.97
C VAL A 198 -1.18 8.36 -9.76
N MET A 199 -1.16 8.82 -8.51
CA MET A 199 -1.35 10.24 -8.21
C MET A 199 -0.25 11.11 -8.83
N ALA A 200 1.02 10.69 -8.73
CA ALA A 200 2.13 11.42 -9.35
C ALA A 200 1.92 11.54 -10.87
N LYS A 201 1.42 10.48 -11.51
CA LYS A 201 1.12 10.50 -12.95
C LYS A 201 -0.03 11.42 -13.31
N GLU A 202 -1.10 11.45 -12.50
CA GLU A 202 -2.23 12.38 -12.69
C GLU A 202 -1.78 13.84 -12.52
N TYR A 203 -0.97 14.16 -11.49
CA TYR A 203 -0.41 15.49 -11.31
C TYR A 203 0.51 15.90 -12.48
N GLU A 204 1.31 14.97 -13.02
CA GLU A 204 2.14 15.22 -14.19
C GLU A 204 1.29 15.56 -15.42
N LEU A 205 0.22 14.77 -15.66
CA LEU A 205 -0.70 15.00 -16.78
C LEU A 205 -1.45 16.34 -16.64
N ASP A 206 -1.92 16.65 -15.44
CA ASP A 206 -2.61 17.91 -15.15
C ASP A 206 -1.68 19.11 -15.40
N SER A 207 -0.42 19.03 -14.91
CA SER A 207 0.59 20.07 -15.15
C SER A 207 0.95 20.24 -16.64
N LEU A 208 1.14 19.12 -17.36
CA LEU A 208 1.42 19.15 -18.82
C LEU A 208 0.27 19.77 -19.58
N GLY A 209 -0.94 19.49 -19.15
CA GLY A 209 -2.12 20.04 -19.70
C GLY A 209 -2.21 21.54 -19.58
N GLY A 210 -2.05 22.08 -18.39
CA GLY A 210 -2.04 23.52 -18.18
C GLY A 210 -0.97 24.24 -19.01
N GLN A 211 0.23 23.63 -19.17
CA GLN A 211 1.28 24.15 -20.05
C GLN A 211 0.86 24.12 -21.52
N ALA A 212 0.21 23.04 -21.98
CA ALA A 212 -0.27 22.92 -23.34
C ALA A 212 -1.37 23.95 -23.67
N ALA A 213 -2.30 24.20 -22.74
CA ALA A 213 -3.34 25.21 -22.88
C ALA A 213 -2.75 26.63 -22.96
N ALA A 214 -1.80 26.97 -22.08
CA ALA A 214 -1.09 28.25 -22.11
C ALA A 214 -0.31 28.45 -23.42
N ALA A 215 0.37 27.41 -23.89
CA ALA A 215 1.06 27.41 -25.18
C ALA A 215 0.10 27.60 -26.36
N ALA A 216 -1.04 26.88 -26.33
CA ALA A 216 -2.07 26.99 -27.37
C ALA A 216 -2.67 28.40 -27.44
N HIS A 217 -2.92 29.03 -26.29
CA HIS A 217 -3.38 30.43 -26.23
C HIS A 217 -2.32 31.40 -26.80
N SER A 218 -1.07 31.25 -26.36
CA SER A 218 0.05 32.10 -26.79
C SER A 218 0.37 31.98 -28.29
N LEU A 219 0.22 30.78 -28.87
CA LEU A 219 0.43 30.53 -30.31
C LEU A 219 -0.81 30.83 -31.15
N GLY A 220 -2.00 30.80 -30.58
CA GLY A 220 -3.24 31.10 -31.28
C GLY A 220 -3.33 32.54 -31.78
N THR A 221 -2.86 33.51 -30.98
CA THR A 221 -2.84 34.91 -31.34
C THR A 221 -1.97 35.21 -32.60
N PRO A 222 -0.67 34.81 -32.65
CA PRO A 222 0.16 35.05 -33.83
C PRO A 222 -0.35 34.30 -35.06
N LEU A 223 -0.90 33.09 -34.93
CA LEU A 223 -1.50 32.36 -36.05
C LEU A 223 -2.76 33.07 -36.64
N ALA A 224 -3.58 33.64 -35.73
CA ALA A 224 -4.71 34.46 -36.15
C ALA A 224 -4.25 35.70 -36.96
N THR A 225 -3.21 36.40 -36.47
CA THR A 225 -2.62 37.55 -37.14
C THR A 225 -2.05 37.17 -38.52
N ILE A 226 -1.30 36.06 -38.63
CA ILE A 226 -0.78 35.55 -39.89
C ILE A 226 -1.93 35.27 -40.86
N SER A 227 -3.02 34.63 -40.38
CA SER A 227 -4.19 34.33 -41.22
C SER A 227 -4.91 35.59 -41.73
N VAL A 228 -5.00 36.64 -40.91
CA VAL A 228 -5.62 37.91 -41.30
C VAL A 228 -4.76 38.61 -42.33
N VAL A 229 -3.45 38.79 -42.07
CA VAL A 229 -2.53 39.46 -42.99
C VAL A 229 -2.45 38.73 -44.31
N ALA A 230 -2.41 37.40 -44.33
CA ALA A 230 -2.41 36.60 -45.58
C ALA A 230 -3.70 36.76 -46.37
N LYS A 231 -4.86 36.89 -45.71
CA LYS A 231 -6.14 37.18 -46.38
C LYS A 231 -6.20 38.59 -46.99
N GLU A 232 -5.69 39.57 -46.28
CA GLU A 232 -5.61 40.95 -46.80
C GLU A 232 -4.71 41.04 -48.01
N LEU A 233 -3.49 40.45 -47.91
CA LEU A 233 -2.57 40.38 -49.06
C LEU A 233 -3.20 39.66 -50.26
N LYS A 234 -3.94 38.58 -50.08
CA LYS A 234 -4.64 37.88 -51.14
C LYS A 234 -5.69 38.78 -51.81
N LYS A 235 -6.41 39.59 -51.01
CA LYS A 235 -7.41 40.53 -51.55
C LYS A 235 -6.77 41.64 -52.35
N GLU A 236 -5.59 42.15 -51.95
CA GLU A 236 -4.88 43.22 -52.68
C GLU A 236 -4.23 42.70 -53.98
N ILE A 237 -3.60 41.52 -53.96
CA ILE A 237 -2.86 40.95 -55.05
C ILE A 237 -3.80 40.38 -56.16
N GLY A 238 -5.00 39.95 -55.75
CA GLY A 238 -6.03 39.38 -56.63
C GLY A 238 -5.77 37.91 -57.04
N ASP A 239 -6.82 37.23 -57.46
CA ASP A 239 -6.79 35.76 -57.73
C ASP A 239 -5.97 35.36 -58.96
N ARG A 240 -5.66 36.29 -59.86
CA ARG A 240 -4.86 36.04 -61.11
C ARG A 240 -3.35 36.13 -60.84
N SER A 241 -2.90 36.47 -59.69
CA SER A 241 -1.49 36.60 -59.35
C SER A 241 -0.78 35.25 -59.24
N LYS A 242 0.50 35.23 -59.63
CA LYS A 242 1.42 34.11 -59.49
C LYS A 242 1.48 33.61 -57.99
N TYR A 243 1.25 34.49 -57.05
CA TYR A 243 1.36 34.23 -55.61
C TYR A 243 0.03 33.82 -54.93
N SER A 244 -1.09 33.81 -55.67
CA SER A 244 -2.40 33.50 -55.10
C SER A 244 -2.46 32.10 -54.48
N LYS A 245 -1.85 31.10 -55.16
CA LYS A 245 -1.78 29.71 -54.65
C LYS A 245 -0.96 29.58 -53.36
N ASP A 246 0.14 30.32 -53.25
CA ASP A 246 1.02 30.29 -52.05
C ASP A 246 0.31 30.93 -50.88
N LEU A 247 -0.44 32.00 -51.07
CA LEU A 247 -1.27 32.64 -50.06
C LEU A 247 -2.40 31.72 -49.57
N ASP A 248 -3.06 30.99 -50.47
CA ASP A 248 -4.07 30.00 -50.13
C ASP A 248 -3.48 28.87 -49.26
N LEU A 249 -2.30 28.41 -49.65
CA LEU A 249 -1.59 27.39 -48.86
C LEU A 249 -1.27 27.94 -47.47
N LEU A 250 -0.75 29.16 -47.35
CA LEU A 250 -0.39 29.78 -46.07
C LEU A 250 -1.62 29.95 -45.17
N ILE A 251 -2.76 30.44 -45.71
CA ILE A 251 -4.02 30.57 -44.97
C ILE A 251 -4.51 29.20 -44.48
N SER A 252 -4.45 28.18 -45.37
CA SER A 252 -4.89 26.84 -45.03
C SER A 252 -4.04 26.20 -43.91
N GLN A 253 -2.71 26.37 -43.96
CA GLN A 253 -1.79 25.87 -42.94
C GLN A 253 -1.95 26.62 -41.61
N ALA A 254 -2.08 27.94 -41.62
CA ALA A 254 -2.35 28.71 -40.40
C ALA A 254 -3.66 28.27 -39.74
N LYS A 255 -4.73 28.04 -40.54
CA LYS A 255 -6.01 27.50 -40.05
C LYS A 255 -5.86 26.08 -39.48
N ARG A 256 -5.08 25.22 -40.16
CA ARG A 256 -4.80 23.85 -39.66
C ARG A 256 -4.06 23.86 -38.34
N CYS A 257 -3.00 24.67 -38.18
CA CYS A 257 -2.29 24.84 -36.92
C CYS A 257 -3.22 25.36 -35.83
N SER A 258 -4.06 26.36 -36.11
CA SER A 258 -5.05 26.87 -35.17
C SER A 258 -6.05 25.80 -34.72
N ASN A 259 -6.49 24.93 -35.63
CA ASN A 259 -7.40 23.83 -35.29
C ASN A 259 -6.71 22.78 -34.41
N ILE A 260 -5.45 22.42 -34.71
CA ILE A 260 -4.67 21.49 -33.88
C ILE A 260 -4.50 22.08 -32.47
N LEU A 261 -4.13 23.34 -32.32
CA LEU A 261 -4.00 24.02 -31.06
C LEU A 261 -5.33 24.05 -30.27
N LYS A 262 -6.44 24.32 -31.00
CA LYS A 262 -7.78 24.24 -30.39
C LYS A 262 -8.16 22.84 -29.93
N GLN A 263 -7.74 21.78 -30.64
CA GLN A 263 -7.96 20.40 -30.20
C GLN A 263 -7.15 20.05 -28.94
N ILE A 264 -5.90 20.51 -28.87
CA ILE A 264 -5.05 20.36 -27.67
C ILE A 264 -5.68 21.12 -26.50
N SER A 265 -6.11 22.37 -26.72
CA SER A 265 -6.75 23.21 -25.70
C SER A 265 -8.17 22.72 -25.34
N LYS A 266 -8.95 22.12 -26.28
CA LYS A 266 -10.31 21.63 -26.00
C LYS A 266 -10.36 20.44 -25.07
N LYS A 267 -9.29 19.67 -24.98
CA LYS A 267 -9.18 18.60 -23.98
C LYS A 267 -9.12 19.13 -22.54
N GLU A 268 -9.05 20.46 -22.37
CA GLU A 268 -8.76 21.13 -21.09
C GLU A 268 -9.48 22.46 -20.89
N ILE A 269 -10.54 22.79 -21.67
CA ILE A 269 -11.34 24.01 -21.45
C ILE A 269 -12.18 23.88 -20.15
N GLY A 270 -11.54 23.49 -19.07
CA GLY A 270 -12.01 23.54 -17.70
C GLY A 270 -11.04 24.21 -16.75
N ASP A 271 -9.81 24.51 -17.18
CA ASP A 271 -8.77 25.05 -16.29
C ASP A 271 -8.33 26.46 -16.68
N ASP A 272 -9.18 27.42 -16.37
CA ASP A 272 -8.70 28.75 -16.02
C ASP A 272 -8.04 28.62 -14.61
N GLN A 273 -6.72 28.76 -14.55
CA GLN A 273 -5.90 28.60 -13.32
C GLN A 273 -6.35 29.51 -12.15
N PHE A 274 -7.31 30.40 -12.39
CA PHE A 274 -7.90 31.28 -11.38
C PHE A 274 -9.23 30.78 -10.80
N ILE A 275 -9.88 29.74 -11.37
CA ILE A 275 -11.14 29.21 -10.86
C ILE A 275 -11.00 27.72 -10.61
N ASN A 276 -10.42 27.36 -9.47
CA ASN A 276 -10.38 25.98 -8.95
C ASN A 276 -11.77 25.39 -8.61
N LEU A 277 -12.86 26.06 -9.02
CA LEU A 277 -14.23 25.68 -8.72
C LEU A 277 -14.93 25.23 -9.99
N THR A 278 -15.28 23.96 -10.05
CA THR A 278 -16.02 23.34 -11.15
C THR A 278 -17.37 22.87 -10.62
N LYS A 279 -18.43 22.99 -11.43
CA LYS A 279 -19.71 22.37 -11.07
C LYS A 279 -19.56 20.85 -11.09
N VAL A 280 -20.18 20.19 -10.13
CA VAL A 280 -20.13 18.72 -10.02
C VAL A 280 -20.68 18.06 -11.28
N GLU A 281 -21.72 18.64 -11.85
CA GLU A 281 -22.38 18.20 -13.06
C GLU A 281 -21.39 18.20 -14.24
N ASP A 282 -20.72 19.34 -14.47
CA ASP A 282 -19.76 19.52 -15.57
C ASP A 282 -18.59 18.51 -15.45
N LEU A 283 -18.13 18.25 -14.20
CA LEU A 283 -17.10 17.25 -13.94
C LEU A 283 -17.57 15.82 -14.24
N LEU A 284 -18.80 15.47 -13.85
CA LEU A 284 -19.37 14.15 -14.14
C LEU A 284 -19.58 13.95 -15.64
N GLU A 285 -20.10 14.96 -16.36
CA GLU A 285 -20.25 14.92 -17.82
C GLU A 285 -18.91 14.72 -18.51
N GLU A 286 -17.86 15.44 -18.11
CA GLU A 286 -16.50 15.28 -18.64
C GLU A 286 -15.99 13.83 -18.48
N ILE A 287 -16.20 13.27 -17.28
CA ILE A 287 -15.80 11.88 -17.00
C ILE A 287 -16.61 10.91 -17.88
N ILE A 288 -17.93 11.10 -17.97
CA ILE A 288 -18.82 10.24 -18.76
C ILE A 288 -18.43 10.26 -20.24
N ILE A 289 -18.25 11.43 -20.85
CA ILE A 289 -17.86 11.60 -22.26
C ILE A 289 -16.55 10.85 -22.52
N SER A 290 -15.59 10.87 -21.59
CA SER A 290 -14.31 10.16 -21.76
C SER A 290 -14.47 8.63 -21.85
N PHE A 291 -15.58 8.06 -21.38
CA PHE A 291 -15.87 6.63 -21.46
C PHE A 291 -16.80 6.30 -22.63
N GLU A 292 -17.72 7.19 -23.03
CA GLU A 292 -18.68 6.96 -24.12
C GLU A 292 -18.00 6.64 -25.46
N GLU A 293 -16.83 7.25 -25.74
CA GLU A 293 -16.04 6.96 -26.93
C GLU A 293 -15.55 5.49 -27.00
N ASN A 294 -15.52 4.78 -25.89
CA ASN A 294 -14.94 3.45 -25.76
C ASN A 294 -15.91 2.37 -25.27
N THR A 295 -17.21 2.66 -25.18
CA THR A 295 -18.22 1.70 -24.71
C THR A 295 -19.52 1.81 -25.51
N ASP A 296 -20.15 0.65 -25.75
CA ASP A 296 -21.50 0.57 -26.34
C ASP A 296 -22.62 0.61 -25.28
N LYS A 297 -22.28 0.81 -24.02
CA LYS A 297 -23.24 0.81 -22.90
C LYS A 297 -23.83 2.18 -22.72
N LYS A 298 -25.12 2.21 -22.37
CA LYS A 298 -25.84 3.46 -22.11
C LYS A 298 -25.47 3.98 -20.73
N ILE A 299 -25.03 5.25 -20.68
CA ILE A 299 -24.74 5.94 -19.41
C ILE A 299 -25.77 7.06 -19.25
N THR A 300 -26.50 7.07 -18.15
CA THR A 300 -27.52 8.09 -17.86
C THR A 300 -27.12 8.87 -16.62
N LEU A 301 -27.03 10.20 -16.75
CA LEU A 301 -26.91 11.13 -15.63
C LEU A 301 -28.28 11.72 -15.35
N SER A 302 -28.75 11.57 -14.13
CA SER A 302 -30.03 12.16 -13.67
C SER A 302 -29.78 13.12 -12.50
N GLU A 303 -30.36 14.28 -12.61
CA GLU A 303 -30.33 15.37 -11.62
C GLU A 303 -31.74 15.66 -11.13
N ASN A 304 -31.88 16.06 -9.88
CA ASN A 304 -33.15 16.59 -9.38
C ASN A 304 -33.31 18.04 -9.80
N GLU A 305 -34.45 18.43 -10.33
CA GLU A 305 -34.73 19.77 -10.89
C GLU A 305 -34.64 20.93 -9.86
N ASP A 306 -34.75 20.65 -8.56
CA ASP A 306 -34.71 21.64 -7.47
C ASP A 306 -33.31 21.82 -6.81
N GLN A 307 -32.21 21.48 -7.48
CA GLN A 307 -30.91 21.44 -6.85
C GLN A 307 -30.16 22.78 -6.87
N ASN A 308 -29.55 23.13 -5.73
CA ASN A 308 -28.51 24.15 -5.68
C ASN A 308 -27.26 23.64 -6.43
N LYS A 309 -26.93 24.27 -7.55
CA LYS A 309 -25.69 23.96 -8.30
C LYS A 309 -24.47 24.20 -7.42
N ILE A 310 -23.77 23.11 -7.08
CA ILE A 310 -22.63 23.15 -6.17
C ILE A 310 -21.33 23.21 -6.96
N ASN A 311 -20.55 24.24 -6.66
CA ASN A 311 -19.18 24.31 -7.13
C ASN A 311 -18.26 23.59 -6.14
N ILE A 312 -17.43 22.70 -6.64
CA ILE A 312 -16.42 21.96 -5.88
C ILE A 312 -15.03 22.34 -6.36
N LYS A 313 -14.06 22.19 -5.47
CA LYS A 313 -12.65 22.33 -5.85
C LYS A 313 -12.22 21.10 -6.65
N ARG A 314 -11.90 21.31 -7.94
CA ARG A 314 -11.37 20.24 -8.76
C ARG A 314 -10.05 19.77 -8.17
N SER A 315 -9.92 18.47 -7.95
CA SER A 315 -8.67 17.85 -7.50
C SER A 315 -8.46 16.50 -8.18
N PRO A 316 -7.19 16.11 -8.46
CA PRO A 316 -6.88 14.80 -9.05
C PRO A 316 -7.48 13.64 -8.26
N GLU A 317 -7.58 13.76 -6.93
CA GLU A 317 -8.17 12.74 -6.08
C GLU A 317 -9.65 12.52 -6.37
N ILE A 318 -10.40 13.60 -6.55
CA ILE A 318 -11.85 13.52 -6.86
C ILE A 318 -12.03 12.96 -8.27
N VAL A 319 -11.33 13.51 -9.25
CA VAL A 319 -11.41 13.07 -10.66
C VAL A 319 -11.08 11.58 -10.78
N TYR A 320 -9.92 11.17 -10.27
CA TYR A 320 -9.47 9.78 -10.36
C TYR A 320 -10.36 8.83 -9.55
N GLY A 321 -10.78 9.26 -8.35
CA GLY A 321 -11.70 8.50 -7.52
C GLY A 321 -13.01 8.20 -8.22
N LEU A 322 -13.67 9.24 -8.79
CA LEU A 322 -14.91 9.09 -9.54
C LEU A 322 -14.72 8.26 -10.82
N ARG A 323 -13.66 8.48 -11.59
CA ARG A 323 -13.33 7.68 -12.77
C ARG A 323 -13.21 6.19 -12.46
N ASN A 324 -12.63 5.83 -11.31
CA ASN A 324 -12.52 4.42 -10.90
C ASN A 324 -13.89 3.79 -10.65
N PHE A 325 -14.80 4.48 -9.97
CA PHE A 325 -16.13 3.93 -9.70
C PHE A 325 -17.00 3.88 -10.94
N ILE A 326 -17.01 4.95 -11.77
CA ILE A 326 -17.75 4.99 -13.03
C ILE A 326 -17.20 3.95 -14.00
N GLY A 327 -15.87 3.86 -14.14
CA GLY A 327 -15.22 2.86 -14.99
C GLY A 327 -15.49 1.42 -14.55
N ASN A 328 -15.56 1.15 -13.24
CA ASN A 328 -15.95 -0.15 -12.72
C ASN A 328 -17.42 -0.46 -13.02
N ALA A 329 -18.33 0.50 -12.79
CA ALA A 329 -19.73 0.31 -13.12
C ALA A 329 -19.93 -0.02 -14.62
N ILE A 330 -19.26 0.74 -15.52
CA ILE A 330 -19.29 0.47 -16.96
C ILE A 330 -18.72 -0.91 -17.29
N LYS A 331 -17.63 -1.30 -16.67
CA LYS A 331 -16.97 -2.59 -16.89
C LYS A 331 -17.86 -3.78 -16.55
N PHE A 332 -18.57 -3.70 -15.43
CA PHE A 332 -19.38 -4.80 -14.91
C PHE A 332 -20.84 -4.74 -15.35
N ALA A 333 -21.37 -3.60 -15.74
CA ALA A 333 -22.71 -3.47 -16.29
C ALA A 333 -22.95 -4.44 -17.46
N ASP A 334 -24.17 -4.85 -17.66
CA ASP A 334 -24.57 -5.58 -18.84
C ASP A 334 -24.93 -4.65 -20.00
N LYS A 335 -25.78 -3.64 -19.75
CA LYS A 335 -26.26 -2.67 -20.77
C LYS A 335 -26.27 -1.22 -20.33
N GLU A 336 -26.55 -0.95 -19.04
CA GLU A 336 -26.83 0.41 -18.59
C GLU A 336 -26.16 0.74 -17.25
N VAL A 337 -25.64 1.97 -17.14
CA VAL A 337 -25.14 2.57 -15.90
C VAL A 337 -25.95 3.83 -15.64
N SER A 338 -26.52 3.94 -14.45
CA SER A 338 -27.24 5.14 -14.01
C SER A 338 -26.46 5.86 -12.90
N ILE A 339 -26.27 7.16 -13.09
CA ILE A 339 -25.58 8.04 -12.15
C ILE A 339 -26.60 9.07 -11.67
N ASN A 340 -26.92 9.04 -10.38
CA ASN A 340 -27.88 9.96 -9.76
C ASN A 340 -27.14 10.92 -8.85
N LEU A 341 -27.26 12.22 -9.13
CA LEU A 341 -26.73 13.29 -8.31
C LEU A 341 -27.86 13.94 -7.52
N ILE A 342 -27.67 14.02 -6.20
CA ILE A 342 -28.58 14.71 -5.29
C ILE A 342 -27.75 15.68 -4.46
N SER A 343 -28.10 16.96 -4.51
CA SER A 343 -27.46 17.98 -3.68
C SER A 343 -28.50 18.76 -2.89
N ASN A 344 -28.22 19.01 -1.61
CA ASN A 344 -28.97 19.89 -0.77
C ASN A 344 -28.00 20.86 -0.03
N GLU A 345 -28.48 21.69 0.88
CA GLU A 345 -27.65 22.66 1.59
C GLU A 345 -26.59 22.01 2.50
N GLU A 346 -26.76 20.75 2.92
CA GLU A 346 -25.89 20.05 3.88
C GLU A 346 -24.99 19.01 3.23
N ALA A 347 -25.48 18.31 2.19
CA ALA A 347 -24.80 17.16 1.63
C ALA A 347 -24.89 17.10 0.10
N LEU A 348 -23.81 16.58 -0.50
CA LEU A 348 -23.73 16.15 -1.88
C LEU A 348 -23.71 14.62 -1.90
N ILE A 349 -24.64 13.99 -2.61
CA ILE A 349 -24.76 12.54 -2.70
C ILE A 349 -24.73 12.13 -4.17
N LEU A 350 -23.78 11.28 -4.51
CA LEU A 350 -23.66 10.66 -5.81
C LEU A 350 -23.92 9.17 -5.69
N THR A 351 -24.85 8.64 -6.47
CA THR A 351 -25.15 7.20 -6.50
C THR A 351 -24.89 6.66 -7.90
N ILE A 352 -23.98 5.72 -8.02
CA ILE A 352 -23.60 5.05 -9.26
C ILE A 352 -24.16 3.63 -9.21
N ASN A 353 -25.02 3.29 -10.16
CA ASN A 353 -25.64 1.98 -10.24
C ASN A 353 -25.38 1.35 -11.60
N ASP A 354 -25.12 0.05 -11.61
CA ASP A 354 -25.07 -0.77 -12.81
C ASP A 354 -26.21 -1.81 -12.85
N ASP A 355 -26.37 -2.46 -13.98
CA ASP A 355 -27.32 -3.57 -14.21
C ASP A 355 -26.61 -4.92 -14.32
N GLY A 356 -25.36 -5.02 -13.84
CA GLY A 356 -24.53 -6.20 -13.88
C GLY A 356 -24.85 -7.25 -12.80
N PRO A 357 -23.94 -8.17 -12.53
CA PRO A 357 -24.15 -9.25 -11.55
C PRO A 357 -24.19 -8.79 -10.09
N GLY A 358 -23.80 -7.52 -9.82
CA GLY A 358 -23.65 -7.00 -8.46
C GLY A 358 -22.33 -7.43 -7.80
N PHE A 359 -22.18 -7.05 -6.53
CA PHE A 359 -21.06 -7.51 -5.72
C PHE A 359 -21.33 -8.93 -5.19
N ALA A 360 -20.32 -9.79 -5.25
CA ALA A 360 -20.45 -11.13 -4.68
C ALA A 360 -20.57 -11.07 -3.15
N GLU A 361 -21.39 -11.92 -2.57
CA GLU A 361 -21.68 -11.94 -1.12
C GLU A 361 -20.42 -12.15 -0.27
N ASP A 362 -19.45 -12.93 -0.78
CA ASP A 362 -18.20 -13.23 -0.09
C ASP A 362 -17.24 -12.03 0.01
N ILE A 363 -17.44 -10.99 -0.79
CA ILE A 363 -16.57 -9.83 -0.81
C ILE A 363 -17.24 -8.51 -0.40
N ILE A 364 -18.58 -8.46 -0.29
CA ILE A 364 -19.29 -7.18 -0.06
C ILE A 364 -18.82 -6.46 1.21
N GLY A 365 -18.54 -7.20 2.29
CA GLY A 365 -18.02 -6.66 3.55
C GLY A 365 -16.54 -6.25 3.52
N LEU A 366 -15.83 -6.62 2.45
CA LEU A 366 -14.40 -6.37 2.29
C LEU A 366 -14.12 -5.38 1.15
N ILE A 367 -15.16 -4.85 0.50
CA ILE A 367 -15.01 -3.91 -0.61
C ILE A 367 -14.24 -2.68 -0.16
N GLY A 368 -13.18 -2.38 -0.88
CA GLY A 368 -12.24 -1.31 -0.54
C GLY A 368 -10.96 -1.79 0.14
N GLU A 369 -10.79 -3.10 0.39
CA GLU A 369 -9.49 -3.67 0.71
C GLU A 369 -8.67 -3.91 -0.57
N PRO A 370 -7.32 -3.77 -0.53
CA PRO A 370 -6.48 -3.96 -1.70
C PRO A 370 -6.40 -5.44 -2.12
N TYR A 371 -6.25 -5.67 -3.44
CA TYR A 371 -6.11 -7.00 -4.04
C TYR A 371 -7.28 -7.96 -3.79
N LEU A 372 -8.47 -7.41 -3.60
CA LEU A 372 -9.68 -8.19 -3.36
C LEU A 372 -10.06 -9.00 -4.62
N LYS A 373 -10.24 -10.32 -4.45
CA LYS A 373 -10.71 -11.24 -5.49
C LYS A 373 -11.86 -12.05 -4.95
N SER A 374 -12.96 -12.15 -5.72
CA SER A 374 -14.06 -13.04 -5.42
C SER A 374 -13.70 -14.51 -5.72
N LYS A 375 -14.37 -15.44 -5.05
CA LYS A 375 -14.31 -16.87 -5.38
C LYS A 375 -15.07 -17.22 -6.66
N SER A 376 -15.96 -16.35 -7.14
CA SER A 376 -16.72 -16.52 -8.37
C SER A 376 -15.81 -16.40 -9.61
N LYS A 377 -15.76 -17.45 -10.45
CA LYS A 377 -14.98 -17.47 -11.68
C LYS A 377 -15.46 -16.44 -12.71
N GLU A 378 -16.77 -16.19 -12.79
CA GLU A 378 -17.35 -15.24 -13.76
C GLU A 378 -16.96 -13.81 -13.46
N ILE A 379 -16.97 -13.41 -12.18
CA ILE A 379 -16.56 -12.10 -11.74
C ILE A 379 -15.04 -11.91 -11.89
N ASN A 380 -14.25 -12.96 -11.58
CA ASN A 380 -12.80 -12.90 -11.71
C ASN A 380 -12.32 -12.78 -13.17
N ASN A 381 -13.01 -13.30 -14.14
CA ASN A 381 -12.63 -13.16 -15.56
C ASN A 381 -12.75 -11.70 -16.06
N LYS A 382 -13.68 -10.91 -15.52
CA LYS A 382 -13.80 -9.47 -15.78
C LYS A 382 -12.99 -8.62 -14.76
N ALA A 383 -12.58 -9.20 -13.62
CA ALA A 383 -11.86 -8.47 -12.58
C ALA A 383 -10.41 -8.18 -13.02
N GLY A 384 -9.92 -7.01 -12.67
CA GLY A 384 -8.50 -6.65 -12.79
C GLY A 384 -7.72 -7.06 -11.53
N LEU A 385 -6.67 -6.29 -11.21
CA LEU A 385 -5.81 -6.51 -10.02
C LEU A 385 -6.54 -6.34 -8.67
N GLY A 386 -7.81 -5.92 -8.63
CA GLY A 386 -8.54 -5.66 -7.38
C GLY A 386 -8.09 -4.39 -6.66
N LEU A 387 -7.41 -3.47 -7.36
CA LEU A 387 -6.92 -2.22 -6.79
C LEU A 387 -7.81 -1.01 -7.09
N GLY A 388 -8.60 -1.02 -8.16
CA GLY A 388 -9.37 0.15 -8.60
C GLY A 388 -10.32 0.69 -7.53
N ILE A 389 -11.11 -0.19 -6.91
CA ILE A 389 -12.06 0.21 -5.84
C ILE A 389 -11.30 0.70 -4.60
N PHE A 390 -10.21 0.02 -4.21
CA PHE A 390 -9.35 0.46 -3.10
C PHE A 390 -8.78 1.87 -3.35
N LEU A 391 -8.23 2.12 -4.54
CA LEU A 391 -7.66 3.41 -4.91
C LEU A 391 -8.75 4.50 -4.93
N GLY A 392 -9.86 4.24 -5.60
CA GLY A 392 -10.98 5.16 -5.67
C GLY A 392 -11.53 5.52 -4.28
N LYS A 393 -11.75 4.52 -3.42
CA LYS A 393 -12.20 4.71 -2.04
C LYS A 393 -11.20 5.55 -1.24
N THR A 394 -9.92 5.16 -1.24
CA THR A 394 -8.87 5.86 -0.48
C THR A 394 -8.74 7.33 -0.90
N LEU A 395 -8.82 7.62 -2.21
CA LEU A 395 -8.74 8.98 -2.72
C LEU A 395 -9.92 9.84 -2.29
N LEU A 396 -11.13 9.32 -2.43
CA LEU A 396 -12.33 10.06 -2.06
C LEU A 396 -12.46 10.23 -0.54
N GLU A 397 -12.07 9.23 0.26
CA GLU A 397 -12.04 9.34 1.73
C GLU A 397 -11.02 10.38 2.22
N ARG A 398 -9.88 10.57 1.52
CA ARG A 398 -8.95 11.68 1.78
C ARG A 398 -9.61 13.05 1.58
N LYS A 399 -10.60 13.13 0.69
CA LYS A 399 -11.45 14.30 0.49
C LYS A 399 -12.73 14.23 1.34
N LYS A 400 -12.68 13.46 2.43
CA LYS A 400 -13.76 13.31 3.43
C LYS A 400 -15.07 12.74 2.87
N ALA A 401 -15.03 12.04 1.74
CA ALA A 401 -16.19 11.28 1.24
C ALA A 401 -16.50 10.11 2.16
N GLN A 402 -17.78 9.79 2.31
CA GLN A 402 -18.25 8.55 2.88
C GLN A 402 -18.80 7.65 1.76
N LEU A 403 -18.31 6.41 1.69
CA LEU A 403 -18.71 5.46 0.65
C LEU A 403 -19.50 4.31 1.26
N ARG A 404 -20.58 3.91 0.57
CA ARG A 404 -21.36 2.71 0.89
C ARG A 404 -21.53 1.87 -0.35
N PHE A 405 -21.36 0.56 -0.19
CA PHE A 405 -21.47 -0.45 -1.25
C PHE A 405 -22.66 -1.35 -0.93
N SER A 406 -23.51 -1.59 -1.91
CA SER A 406 -24.68 -2.47 -1.76
C SER A 406 -25.05 -3.09 -3.11
N ASN A 407 -25.82 -4.17 -3.08
CA ASN A 407 -26.53 -4.66 -4.24
C ASN A 407 -27.98 -4.12 -4.24
N LYS A 408 -28.61 -3.98 -5.41
CA LYS A 408 -30.00 -3.56 -5.52
C LYS A 408 -30.91 -4.70 -5.01
N ASN A 409 -31.86 -4.37 -4.13
CA ASN A 409 -32.72 -5.36 -3.47
C ASN A 409 -33.67 -6.13 -4.43
N ASP A 410 -34.12 -5.49 -5.53
CA ASP A 410 -35.10 -6.06 -6.45
C ASP A 410 -34.61 -6.23 -7.89
N LEU A 411 -33.42 -5.75 -8.21
CA LEU A 411 -32.83 -5.77 -9.55
C LEU A 411 -31.37 -6.28 -9.45
N LYS A 412 -30.91 -7.01 -10.45
CA LYS A 412 -29.50 -7.32 -10.57
C LYS A 412 -28.71 -6.03 -10.70
N GLY A 413 -27.54 -5.95 -10.05
CA GLY A 413 -26.63 -4.82 -10.19
C GLY A 413 -26.02 -4.35 -8.87
N ALA A 414 -24.87 -3.69 -8.97
CA ALA A 414 -24.20 -3.05 -7.86
C ALA A 414 -24.63 -1.59 -7.71
N SER A 415 -24.55 -1.08 -6.49
CA SER A 415 -24.80 0.31 -6.15
C SER A 415 -23.67 0.85 -5.28
N VAL A 416 -23.08 1.95 -5.72
CA VAL A 416 -22.05 2.69 -4.96
C VAL A 416 -22.59 4.07 -4.63
N LYS A 417 -22.77 4.33 -3.35
CA LYS A 417 -23.21 5.65 -2.83
C LYS A 417 -22.02 6.37 -2.24
N ILE A 418 -21.74 7.56 -2.74
CA ILE A 418 -20.67 8.46 -2.32
C ILE A 418 -21.31 9.72 -1.77
N SER A 419 -20.97 10.13 -0.57
CA SER A 419 -21.56 11.31 0.07
C SER A 419 -20.49 12.20 0.70
N TRP A 420 -20.68 13.51 0.59
CA TRP A 420 -19.85 14.53 1.21
C TRP A 420 -20.73 15.52 1.97
N ASN A 421 -20.20 16.05 3.07
CA ASN A 421 -20.71 17.29 3.63
C ASN A 421 -20.27 18.46 2.74
N ILE A 422 -21.16 19.37 2.45
CA ILE A 422 -20.86 20.52 1.55
C ILE A 422 -19.71 21.37 2.08
N SER A 423 -19.61 21.54 3.41
CA SER A 423 -18.49 22.25 4.05
C SER A 423 -17.11 21.63 3.75
N ASP A 424 -17.04 20.32 3.50
CA ASP A 424 -15.80 19.60 3.31
C ASP A 424 -15.34 19.59 1.85
N ILE A 425 -16.25 19.76 0.88
CA ILE A 425 -15.94 19.68 -0.56
C ILE A 425 -15.76 21.06 -1.21
N LYS A 426 -16.28 22.14 -0.58
CA LYS A 426 -16.09 23.52 -1.03
C LYS A 426 -14.73 24.12 -0.65
N ASN A 427 -14.06 23.54 0.34
CA ASN A 427 -12.73 23.91 0.82
C ASN A 427 -11.65 23.03 0.17
#